data_aad09a31054fe716d01b9417a1c452cf
#
_entry.id   aad09a31054fe716d01b9417a1c452cf
#
_cell.length_a   1.000
_cell.length_b   1.000
_cell.length_c   1.000
_cell.angle_alpha   90.00
_cell.angle_beta   90.00
_cell.angle_gamma   90.00
#
_symmetry.space_group_name_H-M   'P 1'
#
loop_
_entity.id
_entity.type
_entity.pdbx_description
1 polymer ?
#
loop_
_entity_poly.entity_id
_entity_poly.type
_entity_poly.pdbx_seq_one_letter_code
_entity_poly.pdbx_strand_id
1 'polypeptide(L)'
;CTLSHQKCYRKLVESRDKYALILEDDIVIRHNIDTLVPEIEKLLNTDEPRVILLSGWYWYLGTKTIKQHYCLARVYDAFLTHAYIINREAASLVIEQRPFITADDWFYIRKKGVKLYAVLPHLLDQDWSGEYPTSINQEEKKRCPGLWKRKIEICFHSLLLKFLYIIKRFEKA
;
A
#
# COMPACT_ATOMS: atom_id res chain seq x y z
N CYS A 1 -2.19 2.13 14.34
CA CYS A 1 -2.11 2.18 12.88
C CYS A 1 -3.11 1.21 12.21
N THR A 2 -2.98 -0.14 12.27
CA THR A 2 -3.86 -1.10 11.57
C THR A 2 -5.36 -0.88 11.82
N LEU A 3 -5.76 -0.65 13.08
CA LEU A 3 -7.17 -0.39 13.42
C LEU A 3 -7.70 0.90 12.82
N SER A 4 -6.85 1.92 12.67
CA SER A 4 -7.22 3.19 12.04
C SER A 4 -7.51 2.99 10.56
N HIS A 5 -6.64 2.26 9.84
CA HIS A 5 -6.86 1.89 8.45
C HIS A 5 -8.14 1.06 8.27
N GLN A 6 -8.39 0.07 9.13
CA GLN A 6 -9.63 -0.71 9.09
C GLN A 6 -10.89 0.13 9.30
N LYS A 7 -10.84 1.18 10.15
CA LYS A 7 -11.94 2.13 10.30
C LYS A 7 -12.19 2.90 9.00
N CYS A 8 -11.14 3.32 8.30
CA CYS A 8 -11.26 3.97 6.99
C CYS A 8 -11.89 3.04 5.95
N TYR A 9 -11.45 1.77 5.89
CA TYR A 9 -12.03 0.77 5.00
C TYR A 9 -13.52 0.54 5.29
N ARG A 10 -13.90 0.45 6.56
CA ARG A 10 -15.29 0.29 6.97
C ARG A 10 -16.14 1.49 6.52
N LYS A 11 -15.66 2.71 6.74
CA LYS A 11 -16.33 3.92 6.27
C LYS A 11 -16.53 3.92 4.75
N LEU A 12 -15.52 3.52 3.97
CA LEU A 12 -15.64 3.42 2.52
C LEU A 12 -16.70 2.40 2.10
N VAL A 13 -16.69 1.21 2.71
CA VAL A 13 -17.66 0.15 2.39
C VAL A 13 -19.10 0.56 2.74
N GLU A 14 -19.29 1.29 3.83
CA GLU A 14 -20.59 1.79 4.29
C GLU A 14 -21.05 3.04 3.53
N SER A 15 -20.16 3.77 2.87
CA SER A 15 -20.49 4.97 2.09
C SER A 15 -21.02 4.63 0.70
N ARG A 16 -21.33 5.65 -0.10
CA ARG A 16 -21.65 5.51 -1.54
C ARG A 16 -20.42 5.68 -2.44
N ASP A 17 -19.27 6.01 -1.86
CA ASP A 17 -18.06 6.30 -2.61
C ASP A 17 -17.45 5.01 -3.18
N LYS A 18 -16.86 5.11 -4.35
CA LYS A 18 -16.23 3.96 -5.03
C LYS A 18 -14.81 3.72 -4.55
N TYR A 19 -14.11 4.75 -4.07
CA TYR A 19 -12.74 4.70 -3.60
C TYR A 19 -12.50 5.75 -2.52
N ALA A 20 -11.42 5.60 -1.77
CA ALA A 20 -10.97 6.55 -0.76
C ALA A 20 -9.47 6.79 -0.89
N LEU A 21 -9.06 8.04 -0.72
CA LEU A 21 -7.68 8.43 -0.48
C LEU A 21 -7.41 8.29 1.02
N ILE A 22 -6.43 7.48 1.37
CA ILE A 22 -5.97 7.26 2.74
C ILE A 22 -4.62 7.96 2.90
N LEU A 23 -4.52 8.82 3.90
CA LEU A 23 -3.32 9.58 4.23
C LEU A 23 -2.99 9.38 5.70
N GLU A 24 -1.72 9.23 6.04
CA GLU A 24 -1.21 9.34 7.39
C GLU A 24 -0.90 10.82 7.70
N ASP A 25 -0.67 11.17 8.95
CA ASP A 25 -0.55 12.56 9.42
C ASP A 25 0.85 13.16 9.19
N ASP A 26 1.80 12.35 8.79
CA ASP A 26 3.20 12.73 8.54
C ASP A 26 3.56 12.81 7.04
N ILE A 27 2.59 13.03 6.16
CA ILE A 27 2.81 13.10 4.71
C ILE A 27 3.33 14.47 4.27
N VAL A 28 4.17 14.45 3.22
CA VAL A 28 4.62 15.62 2.48
C VAL A 28 4.19 15.52 1.02
N ILE A 29 3.54 16.55 0.49
CA ILE A 29 3.12 16.60 -0.91
C ILE A 29 4.32 17.00 -1.76
N ARG A 30 4.73 16.13 -2.71
CA ARG A 30 5.83 16.37 -3.65
C ARG A 30 5.35 16.87 -5.00
N HIS A 31 4.22 16.35 -5.45
CA HIS A 31 3.65 16.71 -6.75
C HIS A 31 2.14 16.93 -6.63
N ASN A 32 1.60 17.77 -7.51
CA ASN A 32 0.16 18.02 -7.52
C ASN A 32 -0.60 16.76 -7.97
N ILE A 33 -1.40 16.22 -7.07
CA ILE A 33 -2.21 15.03 -7.28
C ILE A 33 -3.36 15.26 -8.26
N ASP A 34 -3.91 16.49 -8.31
CA ASP A 34 -5.08 16.84 -9.11
C ASP A 34 -4.88 16.55 -10.60
N THR A 35 -3.63 16.67 -11.06
CA THR A 35 -3.28 16.41 -12.45
C THR A 35 -3.49 14.96 -12.85
N LEU A 36 -3.49 14.02 -11.89
CA LEU A 36 -3.62 12.58 -12.11
C LEU A 36 -4.96 12.01 -11.67
N VAL A 37 -5.81 12.79 -10.99
CA VAL A 37 -7.12 12.33 -10.52
C VAL A 37 -7.92 11.63 -11.61
N PRO A 38 -8.09 12.18 -12.83
CA PRO A 38 -8.89 11.51 -13.87
C PRO A 38 -8.33 10.15 -14.28
N GLU A 39 -7.00 10.00 -14.33
CA GLU A 39 -6.35 8.74 -14.69
C GLU A 39 -6.47 7.71 -13.56
N ILE A 40 -6.32 8.16 -12.31
CA ILE A 40 -6.48 7.33 -11.12
C ILE A 40 -7.94 6.84 -10.99
N GLU A 41 -8.91 7.72 -11.19
CA GLU A 41 -10.34 7.38 -11.18
C GLU A 41 -10.66 6.30 -12.22
N LYS A 42 -10.17 6.47 -13.44
CA LYS A 42 -10.34 5.49 -14.51
C LYS A 42 -9.73 4.12 -14.15
N LEU A 43 -8.60 4.11 -13.45
CA LEU A 43 -7.95 2.88 -13.00
C LEU A 43 -8.72 2.19 -11.86
N LEU A 44 -9.38 2.97 -10.99
CA LEU A 44 -10.11 2.46 -9.84
C LEU A 44 -11.58 2.16 -10.11
N ASN A 45 -12.15 2.66 -11.21
CA ASN A 45 -13.55 2.41 -11.60
C ASN A 45 -13.67 1.01 -12.26
N THR A 46 -13.53 -0.01 -11.45
CA THR A 46 -13.52 -1.43 -11.85
C THR A 46 -13.98 -2.30 -10.69
N ASP A 47 -14.52 -3.47 -10.98
CA ASP A 47 -14.90 -4.48 -9.99
C ASP A 47 -13.68 -5.27 -9.47
N GLU A 48 -12.49 -5.06 -10.05
CA GLU A 48 -11.27 -5.66 -9.50
C GLU A 48 -10.83 -4.95 -8.22
N PRO A 49 -10.50 -5.69 -7.16
CA PRO A 49 -9.92 -5.11 -5.94
C PRO A 49 -8.58 -4.45 -6.24
N ARG A 50 -8.48 -3.12 -6.10
CA ARG A 50 -7.28 -2.34 -6.44
C ARG A 50 -6.87 -1.37 -5.35
N VAL A 51 -5.54 -1.24 -5.20
CA VAL A 51 -4.88 -0.21 -4.42
C VAL A 51 -3.83 0.46 -5.31
N ILE A 52 -3.75 1.79 -5.24
CA ILE A 52 -2.73 2.59 -5.91
C ILE A 52 -1.92 3.32 -4.84
N LEU A 53 -0.66 2.93 -4.66
CA LEU A 53 0.28 3.58 -3.75
C LEU A 53 0.74 4.91 -4.37
N LEU A 54 0.74 5.97 -3.57
CA LEU A 54 1.18 7.31 -3.96
C LEU A 54 2.53 7.66 -3.37
N SER A 55 2.97 6.88 -2.37
CA SER A 55 4.26 6.95 -1.69
C SER A 55 4.68 5.56 -1.24
N GLY A 56 5.90 5.44 -0.72
CA GLY A 56 6.39 4.20 -0.11
C GLY A 56 7.55 3.57 -0.89
N TRP A 57 8.03 2.44 -0.38
CA TRP A 57 9.07 1.63 -0.98
C TRP A 57 8.47 0.33 -1.49
N TYR A 58 8.76 -0.03 -2.74
CA TYR A 58 8.16 -1.22 -3.34
C TYR A 58 9.04 -1.89 -4.40
N TRP A 59 8.76 -3.17 -4.60
CA TRP A 59 9.25 -4.00 -5.67
C TRP A 59 8.18 -4.12 -6.74
N TYR A 60 8.51 -3.83 -8.00
CA TYR A 60 7.53 -3.80 -9.07
C TYR A 60 7.98 -4.54 -10.34
N LEU A 61 7.01 -4.89 -11.16
CA LEU A 61 7.13 -5.65 -12.41
C LEU A 61 6.76 -4.73 -13.57
N GLY A 62 7.74 -3.96 -14.04
CA GLY A 62 7.53 -3.06 -15.17
C GLY A 62 6.54 -1.93 -14.90
N THR A 63 6.50 -1.00 -15.81
CA THR A 63 5.70 0.22 -15.74
C THR A 63 4.90 0.45 -17.02
N LYS A 64 3.81 1.21 -16.90
CA LYS A 64 3.02 1.71 -18.02
C LYS A 64 2.83 3.21 -17.86
N THR A 65 3.18 4.00 -18.87
CA THR A 65 2.90 5.44 -18.87
C THR A 65 1.39 5.69 -18.78
N ILE A 66 0.99 6.56 -17.87
CA ILE A 66 -0.42 6.96 -17.67
C ILE A 66 -0.65 8.40 -18.08
N LYS A 67 0.31 9.31 -17.87
CA LYS A 67 0.23 10.71 -18.29
C LYS A 67 1.62 11.34 -18.27
N GLN A 68 2.02 11.99 -19.37
CA GLN A 68 3.33 12.67 -19.48
C GLN A 68 4.47 11.82 -18.90
N HIS A 69 5.14 12.32 -17.85
CA HIS A 69 6.24 11.64 -17.15
C HIS A 69 5.80 10.68 -16.04
N TYR A 70 4.47 10.51 -15.82
CA TYR A 70 3.96 9.62 -14.80
C TYR A 70 3.71 8.21 -15.35
N CYS A 71 4.15 7.23 -14.59
CA CYS A 71 3.96 5.82 -14.89
C CYS A 71 3.20 5.12 -13.76
N LEU A 72 2.44 4.11 -14.12
CA LEU A 72 1.84 3.16 -13.20
C LEU A 72 2.71 1.91 -13.14
N ALA A 73 3.28 1.63 -11.99
CA ALA A 73 4.06 0.43 -11.71
C ALA A 73 3.14 -0.68 -11.20
N ARG A 74 3.34 -1.92 -11.64
CA ARG A 74 2.66 -3.10 -11.06
C ARG A 74 3.44 -3.60 -9.87
N VAL A 75 2.94 -3.34 -8.66
CA VAL A 75 3.63 -3.66 -7.41
C VAL A 75 3.49 -5.14 -7.06
N TYR A 76 4.62 -5.75 -6.69
CA TYR A 76 4.68 -7.13 -6.20
C TYR A 76 4.69 -7.18 -4.68
N ASP A 77 5.47 -6.32 -4.04
CA ASP A 77 5.51 -6.14 -2.60
C ASP A 77 5.86 -4.69 -2.26
N ALA A 78 5.42 -4.21 -1.12
CA ALA A 78 5.63 -2.84 -0.70
C ALA A 78 5.77 -2.74 0.82
N PHE A 79 6.28 -1.60 1.26
CA PHE A 79 6.40 -1.19 2.64
C PHE A 79 5.78 0.19 2.80
N LEU A 80 5.32 0.50 4.02
CA LEU A 80 4.73 1.78 4.40
C LEU A 80 3.30 1.98 3.86
N THR A 81 2.55 2.82 4.55
CA THR A 81 1.12 3.08 4.29
C THR A 81 0.78 4.57 4.26
N HIS A 82 1.80 5.44 4.10
CA HIS A 82 1.65 6.89 4.27
C HIS A 82 0.55 7.48 3.39
N ALA A 83 0.49 7.04 2.11
CA ALA A 83 -0.50 7.57 1.17
C ALA A 83 -0.84 6.53 0.09
N TYR A 84 -2.11 6.22 -0.05
CA TYR A 84 -2.62 5.34 -1.10
C TYR A 84 -4.10 5.57 -1.36
N ILE A 85 -4.56 5.13 -2.52
CA ILE A 85 -5.98 5.12 -2.86
C ILE A 85 -6.43 3.66 -2.96
N ILE A 86 -7.57 3.36 -2.36
CA ILE A 86 -8.16 2.02 -2.31
C ILE A 86 -9.58 2.07 -2.85
N ASN A 87 -9.97 1.13 -3.73
CA ASN A 87 -11.36 0.99 -4.14
C ASN A 87 -12.17 0.17 -3.14
N ARG A 88 -13.50 0.25 -3.24
CA ARG A 88 -14.43 -0.41 -2.32
C ARG A 88 -14.27 -1.92 -2.33
N GLU A 89 -14.00 -2.52 -3.47
CA GLU A 89 -13.78 -3.95 -3.66
C GLU A 89 -12.56 -4.43 -2.85
N ALA A 90 -11.45 -3.69 -2.91
CA ALA A 90 -10.27 -3.98 -2.12
C ALA A 90 -10.54 -3.75 -0.62
N ALA A 91 -11.18 -2.65 -0.25
CA ALA A 91 -11.54 -2.36 1.14
C ALA A 91 -12.41 -3.48 1.73
N SER A 92 -13.39 -3.98 1.00
CA SER A 92 -14.25 -5.10 1.42
C SER A 92 -13.47 -6.38 1.69
N LEU A 93 -12.44 -6.69 0.89
CA LEU A 93 -11.59 -7.86 1.11
C LEU A 93 -10.68 -7.76 2.32
N VAL A 94 -10.29 -6.53 2.72
CA VAL A 94 -9.30 -6.32 3.80
C VAL A 94 -9.93 -5.90 5.13
N ILE A 95 -11.20 -5.48 5.13
CA ILE A 95 -11.90 -5.00 6.33
C ILE A 95 -12.03 -6.06 7.43
N GLU A 96 -12.21 -7.32 7.06
CA GLU A 96 -12.40 -8.44 7.99
C GLU A 96 -11.07 -9.02 8.52
N GLN A 97 -9.95 -8.44 8.17
CA GLN A 97 -8.66 -8.93 8.61
C GLN A 97 -8.48 -8.72 10.12
N ARG A 98 -7.92 -9.73 10.76
CA ARG A 98 -7.61 -9.63 12.18
C ARG A 98 -6.53 -8.58 12.41
N PRO A 99 -6.63 -7.76 13.49
CA PRO A 99 -5.75 -6.60 13.71
C PRO A 99 -4.29 -6.95 14.10
N PHE A 100 -3.88 -8.20 14.05
CA PHE A 100 -2.49 -8.63 14.27
C PHE A 100 -1.62 -8.52 13.03
N ILE A 101 -2.21 -8.21 11.87
CA ILE A 101 -1.49 -7.92 10.64
C ILE A 101 -1.18 -6.43 10.63
N THR A 102 0.05 -6.05 10.28
CA THR A 102 0.40 -4.64 10.13
C THR A 102 -0.33 -4.00 8.97
N ALA A 103 -0.59 -2.69 9.03
CA ALA A 103 -1.33 -2.00 7.97
C ALA A 103 -0.59 -2.08 6.62
N ASP A 104 0.73 -2.13 6.67
CA ASP A 104 1.65 -2.19 5.53
C ASP A 104 2.00 -3.62 5.06
N ASP A 105 1.23 -4.62 5.47
CA ASP A 105 1.42 -5.98 4.98
C ASP A 105 0.85 -6.18 3.58
N TRP A 106 1.40 -5.45 2.64
CA TRP A 106 0.97 -5.45 1.24
C TRP A 106 1.10 -6.83 0.58
N PHE A 107 2.09 -7.62 0.99
CA PHE A 107 2.21 -9.00 0.53
C PHE A 107 0.98 -9.84 0.89
N TYR A 108 0.50 -9.74 2.14
CA TYR A 108 -0.70 -10.45 2.57
C TYR A 108 -1.97 -9.90 1.90
N ILE A 109 -2.09 -8.58 1.79
CA ILE A 109 -3.20 -7.90 1.10
C ILE A 109 -3.29 -8.39 -0.34
N ARG A 110 -2.16 -8.47 -1.04
CA ARG A 110 -2.09 -9.00 -2.39
C ARG A 110 -2.48 -10.48 -2.48
N LYS A 111 -2.08 -11.31 -1.50
CA LYS A 111 -2.50 -12.74 -1.41
C LYS A 111 -4.01 -12.90 -1.28
N LYS A 112 -4.73 -11.88 -0.79
CA LYS A 112 -6.19 -11.84 -0.75
C LYS A 112 -6.84 -11.51 -2.10
N GLY A 113 -6.07 -11.26 -3.12
CA GLY A 113 -6.55 -10.96 -4.47
C GLY A 113 -6.52 -9.49 -4.83
N VAL A 114 -6.06 -8.61 -3.94
CA VAL A 114 -5.94 -7.18 -4.22
C VAL A 114 -4.79 -6.94 -5.20
N LYS A 115 -5.06 -6.20 -6.27
CA LYS A 115 -4.05 -5.75 -7.24
C LYS A 115 -3.39 -4.48 -6.72
N LEU A 116 -2.06 -4.52 -6.56
CA LEU A 116 -1.29 -3.37 -6.11
C LEU A 116 -0.63 -2.67 -7.28
N TYR A 117 -0.78 -1.37 -7.32
CA TYR A 117 -0.12 -0.46 -8.25
C TYR A 117 0.54 0.67 -7.48
N ALA A 118 1.47 1.38 -8.13
CA ALA A 118 2.05 2.60 -7.59
C ALA A 118 2.26 3.62 -8.70
N VAL A 119 2.17 4.90 -8.36
CA VAL A 119 2.49 6.01 -9.26
C VAL A 119 3.97 6.36 -9.13
N LEU A 120 4.66 6.48 -10.26
CA LEU A 120 6.05 6.94 -10.37
C LEU A 120 6.13 8.19 -11.25
N PRO A 121 6.90 9.24 -10.87
CA PRO A 121 7.48 9.44 -9.54
C PRO A 121 6.43 9.54 -8.44
N HIS A 122 6.85 9.36 -7.18
CA HIS A 122 5.94 9.45 -6.02
C HIS A 122 5.27 10.83 -5.96
N LEU A 123 3.98 10.85 -5.66
CA LEU A 123 3.22 12.10 -5.50
C LEU A 123 3.35 12.66 -4.08
N LEU A 124 3.46 11.75 -3.12
CA LEU A 124 3.60 12.07 -1.71
C LEU A 124 4.80 11.31 -1.13
N ASP A 125 5.28 11.79 0.01
CA ASP A 125 6.39 11.21 0.74
C ASP A 125 6.11 11.31 2.24
N GLN A 126 6.93 10.69 3.07
CA GLN A 126 6.88 10.84 4.52
C GLN A 126 7.80 11.96 4.97
N ASP A 127 7.41 12.69 6.00
CA ASP A 127 8.30 13.61 6.68
C ASP A 127 9.28 12.86 7.58
N TRP A 128 10.55 12.90 7.19
CA TRP A 128 11.65 12.30 7.95
C TRP A 128 12.38 13.31 8.82
N SER A 129 11.89 14.56 8.94
CA SER A 129 12.57 15.61 9.72
C SER A 129 12.69 15.28 11.21
N GLY A 130 11.81 14.42 11.72
CA GLY A 130 11.74 14.08 13.15
C GLY A 130 11.13 15.19 14.02
N GLU A 131 10.58 16.23 13.39
CA GLU A 131 9.93 17.35 14.10
C GLU A 131 8.61 16.94 14.75
N TYR A 132 7.98 15.88 14.26
CA TYR A 132 6.74 15.37 14.81
C TYR A 132 7.00 14.19 15.75
N PRO A 133 6.60 14.27 17.05
CA PRO A 133 6.76 13.16 17.97
C PRO A 133 5.87 11.98 17.52
N THR A 134 6.45 10.79 17.44
CA THR A 134 5.66 9.60 17.13
C THR A 134 4.67 9.32 18.26
N SER A 135 3.38 9.23 17.94
CA SER A 135 2.34 8.85 18.90
C SER A 135 2.27 7.32 19.12
N ILE A 136 3.12 6.56 18.44
CA ILE A 136 3.14 5.10 18.55
C ILE A 136 4.01 4.72 19.75
N ASN A 137 3.36 4.46 20.90
CA ASN A 137 4.01 3.79 22.02
C ASN A 137 4.49 2.43 21.54
N GLN A 138 5.77 2.16 21.73
CA GLN A 138 6.38 0.84 21.52
C GLN A 138 5.94 -0.13 22.64
N GLU A 139 4.62 -0.26 22.83
CA GLU A 139 4.09 -1.25 23.75
C GLU A 139 4.41 -2.65 23.23
N GLU A 140 4.84 -3.49 24.16
CA GLU A 140 5.30 -4.86 23.99
C GLU A 140 4.56 -5.63 22.90
N LYS A 141 5.32 -6.13 21.92
CA LYS A 141 4.85 -7.08 20.91
C LYS A 141 4.32 -8.34 21.60
N LYS A 142 3.03 -8.36 21.95
CA LYS A 142 2.39 -9.59 22.45
C LYS A 142 2.63 -10.71 21.43
N ARG A 143 3.23 -11.81 21.90
CA ARG A 143 3.49 -13.00 21.08
C ARG A 143 2.17 -13.60 20.63
N CYS A 144 1.79 -13.40 19.38
CA CYS A 144 0.60 -14.01 18.80
C CYS A 144 0.91 -15.46 18.39
N PRO A 145 0.05 -16.42 18.75
CA PRO A 145 0.18 -17.81 18.31
C PRO A 145 0.20 -17.90 16.78
N GLY A 146 1.09 -18.71 16.21
CA GLY A 146 1.19 -18.88 14.75
C GLY A 146 2.18 -17.94 14.03
N LEU A 147 2.79 -17.00 14.75
CA LEU A 147 3.74 -16.04 14.16
C LEU A 147 4.97 -16.69 13.52
N TRP A 148 5.35 -17.89 13.95
CA TRP A 148 6.50 -18.60 13.41
C TRP A 148 6.32 -19.05 11.95
N LYS A 149 5.12 -19.55 11.58
CA LYS A 149 4.80 -19.91 10.20
C LYS A 149 4.91 -18.68 9.28
N ARG A 150 4.39 -17.55 9.75
CA ARG A 150 4.45 -16.30 9.03
C ARG A 150 5.90 -15.77 8.91
N LYS A 151 6.72 -15.91 9.95
CA LYS A 151 8.16 -15.54 9.87
C LYS A 151 8.90 -16.34 8.82
N ILE A 152 8.62 -17.64 8.70
CA ILE A 152 9.19 -18.49 7.64
C ILE A 152 8.72 -18.02 6.27
N GLU A 153 7.43 -17.76 6.10
CA GLU A 153 6.85 -17.25 4.84
C GLU A 153 7.49 -15.91 4.42
N ILE A 154 7.65 -14.98 5.35
CA ILE A 154 8.32 -13.69 5.11
C ILE A 154 9.79 -13.90 4.74
N CYS A 155 10.49 -14.81 5.41
CA CYS A 155 11.89 -15.11 5.12
C CYS A 155 12.06 -15.66 3.69
N PHE A 156 11.26 -16.65 3.30
CA PHE A 156 11.25 -17.18 1.94
C PHE A 156 10.89 -16.12 0.90
N HIS A 157 9.88 -15.30 1.19
CA HIS A 157 9.48 -14.22 0.32
C HIS A 157 10.59 -13.19 0.12
N SER A 158 11.26 -12.78 1.21
CA SER A 158 12.40 -11.86 1.14
C SER A 158 13.58 -12.41 0.34
N LEU A 159 13.87 -13.71 0.48
CA LEU A 159 14.91 -14.38 -0.31
C LEU A 159 14.52 -14.43 -1.81
N LEU A 160 13.27 -14.74 -2.10
CA LEU A 160 12.74 -14.75 -3.46
C LEU A 160 12.83 -13.35 -4.10
N LEU A 161 12.44 -12.29 -3.39
CA LEU A 161 12.54 -10.92 -3.88
C LEU A 161 13.99 -10.55 -4.23
N LYS A 162 14.93 -10.86 -3.33
CA LYS A 162 16.37 -10.61 -3.58
C LYS A 162 16.87 -11.37 -4.81
N PHE A 163 16.50 -12.64 -4.95
CA PHE A 163 16.87 -13.44 -6.11
C PHE A 163 16.31 -12.85 -7.40
N LEU A 164 15.01 -12.53 -7.43
CA LEU A 164 14.35 -11.96 -8.60
C LEU A 164 14.90 -10.57 -8.97
N TYR A 165 15.33 -9.79 -7.99
CA TYR A 165 16.02 -8.54 -8.24
C TYR A 165 17.39 -8.75 -8.89
N ILE A 166 18.18 -9.70 -8.38
CA ILE A 166 19.51 -10.03 -8.93
C ILE A 166 19.40 -10.46 -10.40
N ILE A 167 18.39 -11.25 -10.76
CA ILE A 167 18.16 -11.67 -12.14
C ILE A 167 17.37 -10.64 -12.97
N LYS A 168 17.25 -9.41 -12.49
CA LYS A 168 16.59 -8.26 -13.16
C LYS A 168 15.14 -8.54 -13.58
N ARG A 169 14.42 -9.34 -12.82
CA ARG A 169 12.96 -9.56 -13.01
C ARG A 169 12.12 -8.55 -12.29
N PHE A 170 12.65 -7.93 -11.23
CA PHE A 170 12.01 -6.85 -10.50
C PHE A 170 12.86 -5.60 -10.48
N GLU A 171 12.19 -4.46 -10.42
CA GLU A 171 12.77 -3.17 -10.13
C GLU A 171 12.35 -2.72 -8.72
N LYS A 172 13.12 -1.81 -8.13
CA LYS A 172 12.87 -1.26 -6.79
C LYS A 172 12.76 0.26 -6.89
N ALA A 173 11.75 0.82 -6.25
CA ALA A 173 11.56 2.24 -6.07
C ALA A 173 11.45 2.57 -4.58
#